data_122207791b364777817b0292fb64f1db
#
_entry.id   122207791b364777817b0292fb64f1db
#
_cell.length_a   1.000
_cell.length_b   1.000
_cell.length_c   1.000
_cell.angle_alpha   90.00
_cell.angle_beta   90.00
_cell.angle_gamma   90.00
#
_symmetry.space_group_name_H-M   'P 1'
#
loop_
_entity.id
_entity.type
_entity.pdbx_description
1 polymer ?
#
loop_
_entity_poly.entity_id
_entity_poly.type
_entity_poly.pdbx_seq_one_letter_code
_entity_poly.pdbx_strand_id
1 'polypeptide(L)'
;MDYVKQQIHCLSPRQTGLTGRGIGVAVLDTGAYPHQDFKERITAFKDIIRGRREAYDDNSHGTHVCGIIGGDGRACGGRFQGMAPECSLICVKVLDKKGNGFASDVLSGLRWVRENRERYGIRIVNISVGSFNRKVMGEDSALVQGVDAAWDDGLVMVVAAGNQGPGNMTITTPGISRKVITVGSSDDYKAVMVMGSQMVNYSGRGPTASCVCKPDIVAPGSKIISCSNQPGRYQVKSGTSMSTPLVSGALALLLEKYPMMTNVEVKLRIRERAVDLGLPHNQQGWGMLDVGRLLEG
;
A
#
# COMPACT_ATOMS: atom_id res chain seq x y z
N MET A 1 4.61 -8.15 -13.03
CA MET A 1 4.29 -8.66 -11.66
C MET A 1 4.99 -9.99 -11.37
N ASP A 2 5.14 -10.92 -12.33
CA ASP A 2 5.73 -12.24 -12.04
C ASP A 2 7.14 -12.18 -11.43
N TYR A 3 8.02 -11.34 -12.00
CA TYR A 3 9.36 -11.12 -11.43
C TYR A 3 9.31 -10.62 -9.96
N VAL A 4 8.40 -9.70 -9.67
CA VAL A 4 8.23 -9.15 -8.30
C VAL A 4 7.74 -10.25 -7.35
N LYS A 5 6.74 -11.04 -7.77
CA LYS A 5 6.22 -12.16 -6.98
C LYS A 5 7.28 -13.21 -6.69
N GLN A 6 8.16 -13.50 -7.67
CA GLN A 6 9.30 -14.39 -7.46
C GLN A 6 10.27 -13.85 -6.41
N GLN A 7 10.61 -12.55 -6.46
CA GLN A 7 11.52 -11.92 -5.49
C GLN A 7 11.02 -12.01 -4.04
N ILE A 8 9.70 -11.95 -3.82
CA ILE A 8 9.08 -12.01 -2.50
C ILE A 8 8.47 -13.39 -2.20
N HIS A 9 8.85 -14.43 -2.95
CA HIS A 9 8.37 -15.80 -2.81
C HIS A 9 6.83 -15.94 -2.74
N CYS A 10 6.13 -15.10 -3.50
CA CYS A 10 4.67 -15.16 -3.57
C CYS A 10 4.23 -16.26 -4.54
N LEU A 11 3.79 -17.38 -3.98
CA LEU A 11 3.25 -18.49 -4.74
C LEU A 11 1.92 -18.13 -5.43
N SER A 12 1.63 -18.79 -6.52
CA SER A 12 0.38 -18.55 -7.26
C SER A 12 -0.86 -19.03 -6.49
N PRO A 13 -2.05 -18.47 -6.76
CA PRO A 13 -3.30 -18.95 -6.18
C PRO A 13 -3.55 -20.44 -6.42
N ARG A 14 -3.05 -21.01 -7.52
CA ARG A 14 -3.14 -22.46 -7.80
C ARG A 14 -2.34 -23.32 -6.82
N GLN A 15 -1.25 -22.78 -6.29
CA GLN A 15 -0.38 -23.50 -5.34
C GLN A 15 -0.83 -23.34 -3.89
N THR A 16 -1.40 -22.19 -3.52
CA THR A 16 -1.79 -21.89 -2.13
C THR A 16 -3.28 -22.02 -1.87
N GLY A 17 -4.14 -21.92 -2.89
CA GLY A 17 -5.57 -21.75 -2.75
C GLY A 17 -6.01 -20.37 -2.26
N LEU A 18 -5.05 -19.46 -1.97
CA LEU A 18 -5.32 -18.13 -1.42
C LEU A 18 -5.40 -17.08 -2.52
N THR A 19 -6.42 -16.25 -2.44
CA THR A 19 -6.74 -15.21 -3.45
C THR A 19 -7.08 -13.85 -2.85
N GLY A 20 -7.15 -13.74 -1.52
CA GLY A 20 -7.63 -12.58 -0.78
C GLY A 20 -9.16 -12.52 -0.67
N ARG A 21 -9.85 -13.63 -0.98
CA ARG A 21 -11.32 -13.72 -0.95
C ARG A 21 -11.86 -13.40 0.45
N GLY A 22 -12.92 -12.57 0.48
CA GLY A 22 -13.57 -12.17 1.73
C GLY A 22 -12.87 -11.02 2.47
N ILE A 23 -11.72 -10.55 1.97
CA ILE A 23 -10.98 -9.44 2.60
C ILE A 23 -11.20 -8.14 1.83
N GLY A 24 -11.69 -7.12 2.52
CA GLY A 24 -11.80 -5.76 2.02
C GLY A 24 -10.50 -4.98 2.23
N VAL A 25 -9.99 -4.39 1.16
CA VAL A 25 -8.83 -3.50 1.17
C VAL A 25 -9.26 -2.10 0.75
N ALA A 26 -9.21 -1.15 1.68
CA ALA A 26 -9.46 0.25 1.39
C ALA A 26 -8.19 0.91 0.82
N VAL A 27 -8.34 1.65 -0.28
CA VAL A 27 -7.25 2.36 -0.96
C VAL A 27 -7.55 3.85 -0.96
N LEU A 28 -6.80 4.62 -0.17
CA LEU A 28 -6.88 6.08 -0.13
C LEU A 28 -5.87 6.67 -1.11
N ASP A 29 -6.35 7.16 -2.27
CA ASP A 29 -5.47 7.56 -3.38
C ASP A 29 -6.18 8.53 -4.36
N THR A 30 -5.76 8.58 -5.62
CA THR A 30 -6.33 9.42 -6.69
C THR A 30 -7.67 8.92 -7.24
N GLY A 31 -8.20 7.83 -6.71
CA GLY A 31 -9.39 7.13 -7.18
C GLY A 31 -9.05 5.78 -7.81
N ALA A 32 -9.99 5.18 -8.54
CA ALA A 32 -9.80 3.95 -9.28
C ALA A 32 -10.60 3.99 -10.58
N TYR A 33 -9.93 3.83 -11.70
CA TYR A 33 -10.57 3.56 -12.99
C TYR A 33 -11.12 2.13 -12.98
N PRO A 34 -12.34 1.88 -13.49
CA PRO A 34 -12.92 0.53 -13.53
C PRO A 34 -12.22 -0.37 -14.55
N HIS A 35 -10.95 -0.72 -14.28
CA HIS A 35 -10.15 -1.58 -15.13
C HIS A 35 -10.73 -3.00 -15.17
N GLN A 36 -10.63 -3.67 -16.32
CA GLN A 36 -11.18 -5.02 -16.54
C GLN A 36 -10.73 -6.03 -15.47
N ASP A 37 -9.50 -5.88 -14.96
CA ASP A 37 -8.91 -6.79 -13.97
C ASP A 37 -9.57 -6.73 -12.57
N PHE A 38 -10.32 -5.68 -12.26
CA PHE A 38 -10.92 -5.54 -10.92
C PHE A 38 -12.22 -4.76 -10.84
N LYS A 39 -12.80 -4.29 -11.96
CA LYS A 39 -14.00 -3.45 -11.95
C LYS A 39 -15.17 -4.05 -11.16
N GLU A 40 -15.34 -5.38 -11.24
CA GLU A 40 -16.43 -6.11 -10.57
C GLU A 40 -16.19 -6.27 -9.05
N ARG A 41 -14.95 -5.97 -8.61
CA ARG A 41 -14.53 -6.06 -7.21
C ARG A 41 -14.29 -4.71 -6.55
N ILE A 42 -14.62 -3.60 -7.23
CA ILE A 42 -14.79 -2.29 -6.60
C ILE A 42 -16.14 -2.34 -5.87
N THR A 43 -16.12 -2.78 -4.63
CA THR A 43 -17.34 -2.94 -3.82
C THR A 43 -17.87 -1.61 -3.26
N ALA A 44 -17.00 -0.61 -3.16
CA ALA A 44 -17.37 0.75 -2.81
C ALA A 44 -16.40 1.77 -3.44
N PHE A 45 -16.97 2.94 -3.80
CA PHE A 45 -16.22 4.10 -4.22
C PHE A 45 -16.70 5.34 -3.47
N LYS A 46 -15.77 6.10 -2.90
CA LYS A 46 -16.04 7.35 -2.22
C LYS A 46 -15.13 8.46 -2.76
N ASP A 47 -15.71 9.46 -3.36
CA ASP A 47 -15.00 10.68 -3.79
C ASP A 47 -15.14 11.75 -2.70
N ILE A 48 -14.06 12.05 -1.99
CA ILE A 48 -14.01 13.11 -0.97
C ILE A 48 -13.82 14.48 -1.64
N ILE A 49 -13.17 14.51 -2.81
CA ILE A 49 -12.75 15.76 -3.48
C ILE A 49 -13.93 16.45 -4.18
N ARG A 50 -14.76 15.68 -4.89
CA ARG A 50 -15.86 16.23 -5.74
C ARG A 50 -17.22 15.61 -5.48
N GLY A 51 -17.29 14.57 -4.62
CA GLY A 51 -18.53 13.89 -4.28
C GLY A 51 -19.16 13.07 -5.42
N ARG A 52 -18.40 12.69 -6.46
CA ARG A 52 -18.90 11.83 -7.54
C ARG A 52 -19.21 10.42 -7.01
N ARG A 53 -20.23 9.78 -7.57
CA ARG A 53 -20.66 8.44 -7.15
C ARG A 53 -20.01 7.32 -7.94
N GLU A 54 -19.71 7.55 -9.21
CA GLU A 54 -19.10 6.57 -10.09
C GLU A 54 -17.59 6.52 -9.91
N ALA A 55 -17.02 5.32 -9.95
CA ALA A 55 -15.58 5.12 -9.83
C ALA A 55 -14.84 5.72 -11.03
N TYR A 56 -13.85 6.54 -10.76
CA TYR A 56 -12.97 7.11 -11.76
C TYR A 56 -11.58 7.41 -11.17
N ASP A 57 -10.60 7.56 -12.04
CA ASP A 57 -9.26 8.03 -11.70
C ASP A 57 -8.73 8.93 -12.82
N ASP A 58 -8.55 10.20 -12.53
CA ASP A 58 -8.05 11.21 -13.46
C ASP A 58 -6.54 11.45 -13.37
N ASN A 59 -5.82 10.58 -12.61
CA ASN A 59 -4.36 10.58 -12.46
C ASN A 59 -3.70 9.27 -12.91
N SER A 60 -4.30 8.13 -12.60
CA SER A 60 -3.83 6.75 -12.80
C SER A 60 -3.03 6.13 -11.64
N HIS A 61 -2.64 6.88 -10.60
CA HIS A 61 -1.85 6.34 -9.50
C HIS A 61 -2.68 5.34 -8.66
N GLY A 62 -3.87 5.70 -8.23
CA GLY A 62 -4.75 4.82 -7.47
C GLY A 62 -5.18 3.56 -8.23
N THR A 63 -5.43 3.69 -9.55
CA THR A 63 -5.71 2.53 -10.42
C THR A 63 -4.53 1.56 -10.45
N HIS A 64 -3.31 2.07 -10.53
CA HIS A 64 -2.09 1.27 -10.50
C HIS A 64 -1.93 0.53 -9.16
N VAL A 65 -2.15 1.24 -8.05
CA VAL A 65 -2.13 0.69 -6.68
C VAL A 65 -3.19 -0.42 -6.54
N CYS A 66 -4.44 -0.18 -6.96
CA CYS A 66 -5.51 -1.19 -6.95
C CYS A 66 -5.13 -2.44 -7.76
N GLY A 67 -4.49 -2.27 -8.92
CA GLY A 67 -4.02 -3.37 -9.75
C GLY A 67 -2.93 -4.21 -9.08
N ILE A 68 -2.00 -3.59 -8.32
CA ILE A 68 -0.98 -4.33 -7.55
C ILE A 68 -1.63 -5.15 -6.43
N ILE A 69 -2.62 -4.59 -5.73
CA ILE A 69 -3.33 -5.28 -4.66
C ILE A 69 -4.15 -6.43 -5.25
N GLY A 70 -5.08 -6.11 -6.15
CA GLY A 70 -6.18 -7.00 -6.49
C GLY A 70 -6.46 -7.20 -7.98
N GLY A 71 -5.59 -6.79 -8.91
CA GLY A 71 -5.77 -7.09 -10.33
C GLY A 71 -5.74 -8.59 -10.59
N ASP A 72 -6.71 -9.15 -11.31
CA ASP A 72 -6.70 -10.59 -11.67
C ASP A 72 -5.92 -10.88 -12.95
N GLY A 73 -5.49 -9.83 -13.67
CA GLY A 73 -4.70 -9.95 -14.90
C GLY A 73 -5.50 -10.44 -16.09
N ARG A 74 -6.84 -10.48 -16.07
CA ARG A 74 -7.66 -11.02 -17.18
C ARG A 74 -7.42 -10.28 -18.50
N ALA A 75 -7.12 -8.99 -18.45
CA ALA A 75 -6.84 -8.19 -19.64
C ALA A 75 -5.48 -8.54 -20.32
N CYS A 76 -4.61 -9.33 -19.65
CA CYS A 76 -3.29 -9.71 -20.16
C CYS A 76 -2.99 -11.21 -20.00
N GLY A 77 -4.01 -12.06 -19.89
CA GLY A 77 -3.84 -13.50 -19.73
C GLY A 77 -3.13 -13.92 -18.44
N GLY A 78 -3.29 -13.14 -17.35
CA GLY A 78 -2.71 -13.41 -16.04
C GLY A 78 -1.31 -12.83 -15.80
N ARG A 79 -0.62 -12.33 -16.84
CA ARG A 79 0.80 -11.89 -16.76
C ARG A 79 1.06 -10.82 -15.69
N PHE A 80 0.13 -9.90 -15.49
CA PHE A 80 0.30 -8.80 -14.53
C PHE A 80 -0.68 -8.91 -13.36
N GLN A 81 -1.05 -10.12 -12.99
CA GLN A 81 -1.91 -10.39 -11.84
C GLN A 81 -1.33 -9.80 -10.56
N GLY A 82 -2.14 -9.07 -9.81
CA GLY A 82 -1.83 -8.53 -8.47
C GLY A 82 -1.68 -9.61 -7.40
N MET A 83 -1.48 -9.19 -6.17
CA MET A 83 -1.18 -10.08 -5.05
C MET A 83 -2.40 -10.91 -4.60
N ALA A 84 -3.55 -10.26 -4.46
CA ALA A 84 -4.79 -10.83 -3.92
C ALA A 84 -5.94 -10.67 -4.93
N PRO A 85 -5.99 -11.50 -6.00
CA PRO A 85 -6.83 -11.26 -7.17
C PRO A 85 -8.34 -11.39 -6.93
N GLU A 86 -8.79 -11.82 -5.74
CA GLU A 86 -10.22 -11.90 -5.39
C GLU A 86 -10.58 -11.05 -4.16
N CYS A 87 -9.66 -10.20 -3.66
CA CYS A 87 -10.00 -9.26 -2.59
C CYS A 87 -11.02 -8.20 -3.08
N SER A 88 -11.81 -7.69 -2.15
CA SER A 88 -12.69 -6.55 -2.40
C SER A 88 -11.90 -5.25 -2.32
N LEU A 89 -12.10 -4.35 -3.28
CA LEU A 89 -11.45 -3.05 -3.33
C LEU A 89 -12.45 -1.96 -2.92
N ILE A 90 -12.11 -1.19 -1.91
CA ILE A 90 -12.86 -0.04 -1.44
C ILE A 90 -12.03 1.20 -1.77
N CYS A 91 -12.41 1.91 -2.83
CA CYS A 91 -11.61 2.98 -3.37
C CYS A 91 -12.08 4.34 -2.84
N VAL A 92 -11.19 5.05 -2.14
CA VAL A 92 -11.48 6.36 -1.55
C VAL A 92 -10.59 7.40 -2.21
N LYS A 93 -11.20 8.26 -3.05
CA LYS A 93 -10.47 9.34 -3.72
C LYS A 93 -10.28 10.52 -2.76
N VAL A 94 -9.04 10.71 -2.34
CA VAL A 94 -8.59 11.78 -1.44
C VAL A 94 -7.57 12.71 -2.10
N LEU A 95 -7.14 12.41 -3.33
CA LEU A 95 -6.18 13.18 -4.12
C LEU A 95 -6.78 13.60 -5.46
N ASP A 96 -6.37 14.79 -5.92
CA ASP A 96 -6.78 15.37 -7.18
C ASP A 96 -6.06 14.72 -8.40
N LYS A 97 -6.34 15.26 -9.61
CA LYS A 97 -5.74 14.80 -10.87
C LYS A 97 -4.21 14.98 -10.95
N LYS A 98 -3.62 15.80 -10.08
CA LYS A 98 -2.16 15.99 -10.00
C LYS A 98 -1.52 15.13 -8.91
N GLY A 99 -2.31 14.36 -8.15
CA GLY A 99 -1.86 13.60 -7.00
C GLY A 99 -1.70 14.43 -5.73
N ASN A 100 -2.24 15.64 -5.69
CA ASN A 100 -2.24 16.51 -4.51
C ASN A 100 -3.54 16.31 -3.71
N GLY A 101 -3.47 16.48 -2.40
CA GLY A 101 -4.62 16.46 -1.50
C GLY A 101 -4.32 17.18 -0.19
N PHE A 102 -5.37 17.60 0.49
CA PHE A 102 -5.26 18.18 1.82
C PHE A 102 -5.30 17.08 2.89
N ALA A 103 -4.63 17.30 4.01
CA ALA A 103 -4.71 16.40 5.16
C ALA A 103 -6.16 16.17 5.62
N SER A 104 -7.01 17.21 5.55
CA SER A 104 -8.44 17.13 5.83
C SER A 104 -9.18 16.12 4.97
N ASP A 105 -8.80 15.98 3.69
CA ASP A 105 -9.45 15.05 2.76
C ASP A 105 -9.07 13.62 3.09
N VAL A 106 -7.78 13.37 3.41
CA VAL A 106 -7.32 12.07 3.87
C VAL A 106 -8.01 11.68 5.19
N LEU A 107 -8.12 12.61 6.14
CA LEU A 107 -8.82 12.38 7.42
C LEU A 107 -10.32 12.10 7.21
N SER A 108 -10.97 12.80 6.29
CA SER A 108 -12.37 12.56 5.93
C SER A 108 -12.54 11.18 5.28
N GLY A 109 -11.60 10.77 4.42
CA GLY A 109 -11.54 9.43 3.84
C GLY A 109 -11.36 8.34 4.89
N LEU A 110 -10.43 8.53 5.83
CA LEU A 110 -10.20 7.61 6.95
C LEU A 110 -11.43 7.46 7.84
N ARG A 111 -12.09 8.58 8.17
CA ARG A 111 -13.35 8.55 8.93
C ARG A 111 -14.41 7.71 8.22
N TRP A 112 -14.61 7.95 6.95
CA TRP A 112 -15.56 7.21 6.14
C TRP A 112 -15.22 5.69 6.10
N VAL A 113 -13.95 5.33 5.97
CA VAL A 113 -13.50 3.92 6.00
C VAL A 113 -13.84 3.28 7.36
N ARG A 114 -13.53 3.95 8.48
CA ARG A 114 -13.82 3.47 9.83
C ARG A 114 -15.31 3.23 10.06
N GLU A 115 -16.16 4.17 9.63
CA GLU A 115 -17.62 4.09 9.72
C GLU A 115 -18.23 2.96 8.87
N ASN A 116 -17.56 2.57 7.79
CA ASN A 116 -18.06 1.58 6.83
C ASN A 116 -17.28 0.24 6.88
N ARG A 117 -16.35 0.05 7.84
CA ARG A 117 -15.46 -1.11 7.87
C ARG A 117 -16.20 -2.45 7.92
N GLU A 118 -17.22 -2.54 8.74
CA GLU A 118 -18.04 -3.77 8.88
C GLU A 118 -18.87 -4.03 7.62
N ARG A 119 -19.50 -2.98 7.09
CA ARG A 119 -20.36 -3.07 5.89
C ARG A 119 -19.64 -3.66 4.68
N TYR A 120 -18.36 -3.30 4.49
CA TYR A 120 -17.56 -3.71 3.33
C TYR A 120 -16.46 -4.72 3.69
N GLY A 121 -16.46 -5.27 4.90
CA GLY A 121 -15.45 -6.21 5.36
C GLY A 121 -14.02 -5.67 5.30
N ILE A 122 -13.83 -4.36 5.56
CA ILE A 122 -12.53 -3.71 5.45
C ILE A 122 -11.65 -4.19 6.60
N ARG A 123 -10.53 -4.83 6.26
CA ARG A 123 -9.50 -5.27 7.21
C ARG A 123 -8.19 -4.51 7.03
N ILE A 124 -7.92 -4.00 5.84
CA ILE A 124 -6.66 -3.37 5.47
C ILE A 124 -6.94 -2.00 4.88
N VAL A 125 -6.12 -1.02 5.23
CA VAL A 125 -6.12 0.32 4.63
C VAL A 125 -4.75 0.59 4.04
N ASN A 126 -4.71 0.79 2.72
CA ASN A 126 -3.51 1.16 1.97
C ASN A 126 -3.45 2.66 1.74
N ILE A 127 -2.38 3.31 2.19
CA ILE A 127 -2.10 4.74 1.95
C ILE A 127 -0.77 4.84 1.24
N SER A 128 -0.81 4.97 -0.09
CA SER A 128 0.38 5.08 -0.95
C SER A 128 0.82 6.53 -1.18
N VAL A 129 0.47 7.42 -0.27
CA VAL A 129 0.75 8.86 -0.35
C VAL A 129 1.25 9.37 0.99
N GLY A 130 2.05 10.44 0.96
CA GLY A 130 2.57 11.03 2.18
C GLY A 130 2.98 12.49 1.98
N SER A 131 3.00 13.25 3.07
CA SER A 131 3.43 14.63 3.09
C SER A 131 4.83 14.75 3.71
N PHE A 132 5.70 15.53 3.05
CA PHE A 132 7.02 15.92 3.56
C PHE A 132 7.04 17.39 3.94
N ASN A 133 6.03 17.86 4.66
CA ASN A 133 6.02 19.24 5.14
C ASN A 133 6.57 19.30 6.58
N ARG A 134 7.77 19.83 6.75
CA ARG A 134 8.45 19.93 8.07
C ARG A 134 7.61 20.60 9.16
N LYS A 135 6.65 21.46 8.80
CA LYS A 135 5.73 22.08 9.76
C LYS A 135 4.61 21.15 10.27
N VAL A 136 4.41 19.99 9.62
CA VAL A 136 3.32 19.01 9.90
C VAL A 136 3.87 17.64 10.29
N MET A 137 5.21 17.52 10.48
CA MET A 137 5.92 16.25 10.66
C MET A 137 6.03 15.74 12.11
N GLY A 138 5.25 16.26 13.04
CA GLY A 138 5.22 15.75 14.41
C GLY A 138 4.38 14.49 14.54
N GLU A 139 4.72 13.62 15.51
CA GLU A 139 3.86 12.50 15.92
C GLU A 139 2.46 12.98 16.37
N ASP A 140 2.35 14.25 16.78
CA ASP A 140 1.09 14.91 17.16
C ASP A 140 0.28 15.43 15.96
N SER A 141 0.73 15.18 14.72
CA SER A 141 -0.01 15.66 13.55
C SER A 141 -1.37 14.96 13.43
N ALA A 142 -2.38 15.68 12.95
CA ALA A 142 -3.72 15.15 12.77
C ALA A 142 -3.74 13.88 11.87
N LEU A 143 -2.84 13.79 10.86
CA LEU A 143 -2.72 12.60 10.03
C LEU A 143 -2.22 11.38 10.80
N VAL A 144 -1.24 11.56 11.70
CA VAL A 144 -0.75 10.47 12.57
C VAL A 144 -1.87 10.04 13.52
N GLN A 145 -2.53 10.99 14.18
CA GLN A 145 -3.67 10.68 15.05
C GLN A 145 -4.80 9.95 14.29
N GLY A 146 -5.07 10.35 13.05
CA GLY A 146 -6.09 9.72 12.21
C GLY A 146 -5.77 8.26 11.85
N VAL A 147 -4.54 7.96 11.48
CA VAL A 147 -4.14 6.56 11.18
C VAL A 147 -4.01 5.73 12.45
N ASP A 148 -3.60 6.34 13.56
CA ASP A 148 -3.53 5.67 14.86
C ASP A 148 -4.92 5.30 15.38
N ALA A 149 -5.90 6.19 15.22
CA ALA A 149 -7.29 5.90 15.56
C ALA A 149 -7.89 4.79 14.68
N ALA A 150 -7.55 4.74 13.38
CA ALA A 150 -7.97 3.64 12.52
C ALA A 150 -7.29 2.30 12.91
N TRP A 151 -6.03 2.35 13.35
CA TRP A 151 -5.35 1.19 13.91
C TRP A 151 -6.02 0.70 15.20
N ASP A 152 -6.38 1.60 16.11
CA ASP A 152 -7.05 1.28 17.38
C ASP A 152 -8.45 0.66 17.15
N ASP A 153 -9.11 0.97 16.04
CA ASP A 153 -10.33 0.31 15.59
C ASP A 153 -10.10 -1.11 15.00
N GLY A 154 -8.85 -1.61 15.01
CA GLY A 154 -8.49 -2.96 14.54
C GLY A 154 -8.13 -3.04 13.05
N LEU A 155 -8.06 -1.93 12.31
CA LEU A 155 -7.66 -1.92 10.91
C LEU A 155 -6.14 -2.08 10.77
N VAL A 156 -5.71 -2.88 9.80
CA VAL A 156 -4.30 -2.99 9.42
C VAL A 156 -3.94 -1.80 8.53
N MET A 157 -3.19 -0.86 9.08
CA MET A 157 -2.77 0.36 8.36
C MET A 157 -1.43 0.14 7.66
N VAL A 158 -1.39 0.20 6.33
CA VAL A 158 -0.19 0.02 5.51
C VAL A 158 0.10 1.32 4.75
N VAL A 159 1.25 1.93 5.05
CA VAL A 159 1.56 3.30 4.64
C VAL A 159 2.93 3.37 3.96
N ALA A 160 3.05 4.14 2.87
CA ALA A 160 4.31 4.35 2.19
C ALA A 160 5.31 5.16 3.05
N ALA A 161 6.59 4.77 3.01
CA ALA A 161 7.67 5.50 3.66
C ALA A 161 7.94 6.87 3.03
N GLY A 162 7.54 7.07 1.77
CA GLY A 162 7.86 8.25 0.97
C GLY A 162 9.12 8.09 0.13
N ASN A 163 9.34 9.05 -0.76
CA ASN A 163 10.41 9.02 -1.76
C ASN A 163 11.42 10.16 -1.56
N GLN A 164 11.73 10.50 -0.32
CA GLN A 164 12.64 11.60 0.06
C GLN A 164 14.03 11.13 0.50
N GLY A 165 14.36 9.81 0.28
CA GLY A 165 15.68 9.26 0.52
C GLY A 165 16.78 9.93 -0.32
N PRO A 166 18.06 9.57 -0.07
CA PRO A 166 18.56 8.56 0.85
C PRO A 166 18.89 9.07 2.27
N GLY A 167 18.65 10.34 2.57
CA GLY A 167 19.01 10.91 3.86
C GLY A 167 18.22 10.30 5.03
N ASN A 168 18.77 10.45 6.24
CA ASN A 168 18.05 10.11 7.47
C ASN A 168 16.86 11.06 7.70
N MET A 169 15.87 10.63 8.48
CA MET A 169 14.69 11.41 8.84
C MET A 169 13.87 11.86 7.62
N THR A 170 13.76 10.98 6.62
CA THR A 170 13.05 11.24 5.37
C THR A 170 11.76 10.44 5.22
N ILE A 171 11.33 9.76 6.29
CA ILE A 171 10.00 9.13 6.33
C ILE A 171 8.92 10.22 6.27
N THR A 172 7.95 10.04 5.39
CA THR A 172 6.83 10.99 5.23
C THR A 172 5.70 10.69 6.21
N THR A 173 4.97 11.73 6.61
CA THR A 173 3.74 11.58 7.41
C THR A 173 2.61 11.03 6.51
N PRO A 174 1.81 10.00 6.94
CA PRO A 174 1.73 9.47 8.31
C PRO A 174 2.63 8.25 8.61
N GLY A 175 3.58 7.89 7.73
CA GLY A 175 4.47 6.74 7.91
C GLY A 175 5.39 6.82 9.16
N ILE A 176 5.51 7.98 9.80
CA ILE A 176 6.25 8.16 11.06
C ILE A 176 5.51 7.54 12.27
N SER A 177 4.22 7.22 12.16
CA SER A 177 3.45 6.60 13.25
C SER A 177 4.09 5.30 13.73
N ARG A 178 4.14 5.10 15.05
CA ARG A 178 4.64 3.86 15.67
C ARG A 178 3.72 2.67 15.43
N LYS A 179 2.41 2.93 15.27
CA LYS A 179 1.38 1.88 15.16
C LYS A 179 1.34 1.27 13.76
N VAL A 180 1.32 2.10 12.72
CA VAL A 180 1.12 1.64 11.33
C VAL A 180 2.29 0.81 10.80
N ILE A 181 2.04 0.04 9.74
CA ILE A 181 3.07 -0.68 8.99
C ILE A 181 3.58 0.24 7.89
N THR A 182 4.79 0.77 8.07
CA THR A 182 5.44 1.67 7.10
C THR A 182 6.30 0.88 6.15
N VAL A 183 6.08 1.06 4.84
CA VAL A 183 6.70 0.26 3.78
C VAL A 183 7.68 1.09 2.97
N GLY A 184 8.95 0.67 2.95
CA GLY A 184 10.00 1.18 2.08
C GLY A 184 10.18 0.36 0.80
N SER A 185 11.12 0.78 -0.07
CA SER A 185 11.49 0.04 -1.27
C SER A 185 12.80 -0.74 -1.06
N SER A 186 12.81 -2.04 -1.39
CA SER A 186 13.97 -2.91 -1.27
C SER A 186 14.94 -2.81 -2.46
N ASP A 187 14.51 -2.25 -3.57
CA ASP A 187 15.25 -2.18 -4.83
C ASP A 187 15.43 -0.73 -5.35
N ASP A 188 15.47 0.23 -4.42
CA ASP A 188 15.61 1.67 -4.68
C ASP A 188 17.00 2.07 -5.21
N TYR A 189 18.01 1.18 -5.14
CA TYR A 189 19.34 1.35 -5.74
C TYR A 189 19.31 1.40 -7.28
N LYS A 190 18.21 1.03 -7.91
CA LYS A 190 18.02 1.12 -9.37
C LYS A 190 17.67 2.55 -9.76
N ALA A 191 18.28 3.06 -10.84
CA ALA A 191 17.88 4.33 -11.43
C ALA A 191 16.50 4.19 -12.10
N VAL A 192 15.53 4.90 -11.57
CA VAL A 192 14.13 4.83 -12.03
C VAL A 192 13.47 6.20 -12.03
N MET A 193 12.38 6.33 -12.78
CA MET A 193 11.52 7.53 -12.72
C MET A 193 10.58 7.43 -11.53
N VAL A 194 10.67 8.38 -10.61
CA VAL A 194 9.78 8.55 -9.46
C VAL A 194 9.20 9.95 -9.52
N MET A 195 7.89 10.09 -9.56
CA MET A 195 7.18 11.39 -9.61
C MET A 195 7.72 12.35 -10.69
N GLY A 196 8.11 11.82 -11.86
CA GLY A 196 8.61 12.62 -12.98
C GLY A 196 10.10 12.96 -12.94
N SER A 197 10.84 12.55 -11.92
CA SER A 197 12.30 12.75 -11.80
C SER A 197 13.04 11.41 -11.79
N GLN A 198 14.24 11.40 -12.39
CA GLN A 198 15.12 10.22 -12.27
C GLN A 198 15.76 10.20 -10.88
N MET A 199 15.57 9.12 -10.15
CA MET A 199 16.03 8.97 -8.78
C MET A 199 16.70 7.62 -8.54
N VAL A 200 17.63 7.60 -7.59
CA VAL A 200 18.31 6.42 -7.02
C VAL A 200 18.24 6.54 -5.50
N ASN A 201 18.11 5.44 -4.80
CA ASN A 201 18.01 5.40 -3.33
C ASN A 201 16.90 6.31 -2.80
N TYR A 202 15.75 6.30 -3.47
CA TYR A 202 14.64 7.22 -3.22
C TYR A 202 13.84 6.90 -1.96
N SER A 203 13.88 5.66 -1.48
CA SER A 203 13.06 5.21 -0.34
C SER A 203 13.32 6.06 0.91
N GLY A 204 12.24 6.51 1.56
CA GLY A 204 12.34 7.21 2.84
C GLY A 204 13.01 6.35 3.91
N ARG A 205 13.87 6.97 4.72
CA ARG A 205 14.68 6.32 5.76
C ARG A 205 14.49 6.99 7.11
N GLY A 206 14.47 6.16 8.14
CA GLY A 206 14.46 6.59 9.53
C GLY A 206 15.83 7.08 10.03
N PRO A 207 15.97 7.27 11.36
CA PRO A 207 14.87 7.20 12.32
C PRO A 207 13.90 8.36 12.18
N THR A 208 12.75 8.32 12.86
CA THR A 208 11.86 9.49 13.01
C THR A 208 12.47 10.48 13.99
N ALA A 209 11.88 11.68 14.11
CA ALA A 209 12.34 12.69 15.07
C ALA A 209 12.32 12.21 16.53
N SER A 210 11.43 11.29 16.86
CA SER A 210 11.33 10.61 18.17
C SER A 210 12.13 9.30 18.26
N CYS A 211 13.13 9.15 17.40
CA CYS A 211 14.04 7.98 17.37
C CYS A 211 13.33 6.63 17.11
N VAL A 212 12.17 6.63 16.44
CA VAL A 212 11.53 5.38 16.02
C VAL A 212 12.21 4.89 14.74
N CYS A 213 12.60 3.62 14.75
CA CYS A 213 13.15 2.98 13.55
C CYS A 213 12.04 2.76 12.53
N LYS A 214 12.21 3.30 11.31
CA LYS A 214 11.32 3.18 10.16
C LYS A 214 12.16 3.10 8.87
N PRO A 215 11.67 2.48 7.79
CA PRO A 215 10.37 1.80 7.66
C PRO A 215 10.27 0.56 8.56
N ASP A 216 9.09 -0.06 8.69
CA ASP A 216 8.94 -1.35 9.38
C ASP A 216 9.40 -2.51 8.50
N ILE A 217 9.11 -2.45 7.21
CA ILE A 217 9.42 -3.48 6.22
C ILE A 217 9.70 -2.85 4.85
N VAL A 218 10.41 -3.57 3.99
CA VAL A 218 10.60 -3.18 2.59
C VAL A 218 10.04 -4.24 1.63
N ALA A 219 9.63 -3.78 0.44
CA ALA A 219 9.23 -4.64 -0.67
C ALA A 219 9.70 -4.00 -1.99
N PRO A 220 9.77 -4.74 -3.12
CA PRO A 220 10.14 -4.15 -4.40
C PRO A 220 9.27 -2.98 -4.79
N GLY A 221 9.84 -1.90 -5.28
CA GLY A 221 9.13 -0.68 -5.67
C GLY A 221 9.58 -0.09 -7.00
N SER A 222 10.57 -0.71 -7.66
CA SER A 222 11.16 -0.18 -8.89
C SER A 222 10.61 -0.89 -10.12
N LYS A 223 10.13 -0.11 -11.12
CA LYS A 223 9.62 -0.59 -12.41
C LYS A 223 8.46 -1.60 -12.28
N ILE A 224 7.55 -1.34 -11.38
CA ILE A 224 6.37 -2.19 -11.16
C ILE A 224 5.35 -1.96 -12.28
N ILE A 225 4.92 -3.06 -12.93
CA ILE A 225 3.90 -3.03 -13.98
C ILE A 225 2.54 -3.34 -13.35
N SER A 226 1.56 -2.46 -13.57
CA SER A 226 0.18 -2.65 -13.10
C SER A 226 -0.81 -1.88 -13.95
N CYS A 227 -2.10 -1.98 -13.63
CA CYS A 227 -3.21 -1.38 -14.36
C CYS A 227 -3.04 0.13 -14.55
N SER A 228 -3.47 0.63 -15.70
CA SER A 228 -3.58 2.07 -15.97
C SER A 228 -5.04 2.52 -15.98
N ASN A 229 -5.25 3.84 -15.96
CA ASN A 229 -6.59 4.42 -16.10
C ASN A 229 -7.09 4.49 -17.57
N GLN A 230 -6.66 3.53 -18.38
CA GLN A 230 -7.10 3.32 -19.76
C GLN A 230 -7.59 1.88 -19.94
N PRO A 231 -8.59 1.65 -20.80
CA PRO A 231 -9.18 0.32 -21.02
C PRO A 231 -8.12 -0.75 -21.35
N GLY A 232 -8.03 -1.79 -20.52
CA GLY A 232 -7.15 -2.95 -20.74
C GLY A 232 -5.65 -2.65 -20.82
N ARG A 233 -5.21 -1.45 -20.44
CA ARG A 233 -3.79 -1.05 -20.52
C ARG A 233 -3.10 -1.13 -19.15
N TYR A 234 -1.80 -1.30 -19.23
CA TYR A 234 -0.88 -1.35 -18.10
C TYR A 234 0.18 -0.27 -18.23
N GLN A 235 0.78 0.12 -17.12
CA GLN A 235 1.86 1.09 -17.08
C GLN A 235 2.91 0.71 -16.04
N VAL A 236 4.11 1.26 -16.19
CA VAL A 236 5.23 1.09 -15.27
C VAL A 236 5.29 2.29 -14.34
N LYS A 237 5.33 2.05 -13.04
CA LYS A 237 5.61 3.10 -12.04
C LYS A 237 6.68 2.61 -11.06
N SER A 238 7.32 3.57 -10.36
CA SER A 238 8.30 3.29 -9.31
C SER A 238 8.04 4.18 -8.10
N GLY A 239 8.42 3.72 -6.93
CA GLY A 239 8.26 4.43 -5.67
C GLY A 239 7.81 3.52 -4.54
N THR A 240 7.93 3.97 -3.31
CA THR A 240 7.38 3.28 -2.13
C THR A 240 5.85 3.11 -2.22
N SER A 241 5.18 3.94 -3.02
CA SER A 241 3.77 3.80 -3.39
C SER A 241 3.44 2.50 -4.12
N MET A 242 4.43 1.83 -4.72
CA MET A 242 4.28 0.53 -5.38
C MET A 242 4.66 -0.63 -4.46
N SER A 243 5.57 -0.41 -3.51
CA SER A 243 5.92 -1.38 -2.46
C SER A 243 4.77 -1.59 -1.47
N THR A 244 4.10 -0.51 -1.08
CA THR A 244 2.99 -0.51 -0.10
C THR A 244 1.85 -1.45 -0.50
N PRO A 245 1.30 -1.40 -1.73
CA PRO A 245 0.22 -2.29 -2.15
C PRO A 245 0.66 -3.76 -2.29
N LEU A 246 1.95 -4.06 -2.51
CA LEU A 246 2.45 -5.44 -2.43
C LEU A 246 2.27 -6.02 -1.03
N VAL A 247 2.63 -5.23 -0.01
CA VAL A 247 2.42 -5.61 1.40
C VAL A 247 0.91 -5.73 1.68
N SER A 248 0.10 -4.75 1.29
CA SER A 248 -1.36 -4.78 1.51
C SER A 248 -2.00 -6.03 0.90
N GLY A 249 -1.62 -6.40 -0.32
CA GLY A 249 -2.12 -7.60 -0.97
C GLY A 249 -1.64 -8.89 -0.32
N ALA A 250 -0.36 -8.96 0.12
CA ALA A 250 0.15 -10.10 0.87
C ALA A 250 -0.60 -10.30 2.20
N LEU A 251 -0.95 -9.20 2.87
CA LEU A 251 -1.74 -9.24 4.10
C LEU A 251 -3.21 -9.64 3.85
N ALA A 252 -3.75 -9.36 2.66
CA ALA A 252 -5.07 -9.88 2.29
C ALA A 252 -5.06 -11.42 2.17
N LEU A 253 -3.98 -12.00 1.61
CA LEU A 253 -3.79 -13.47 1.61
C LEU A 253 -3.62 -14.03 3.03
N LEU A 254 -2.85 -13.33 3.87
CA LEU A 254 -2.66 -13.73 5.27
C LEU A 254 -3.97 -13.76 6.06
N LEU A 255 -4.78 -12.70 5.92
CA LEU A 255 -6.06 -12.58 6.64
C LEU A 255 -7.15 -13.51 6.07
N GLU A 256 -7.08 -13.91 4.80
CA GLU A 256 -7.90 -15.00 4.27
C GLU A 256 -7.56 -16.32 4.95
N LYS A 257 -6.26 -16.60 5.14
CA LYS A 257 -5.79 -17.84 5.82
C LYS A 257 -6.05 -17.83 7.32
N TYR A 258 -5.91 -16.67 7.97
CA TYR A 258 -6.06 -16.49 9.42
C TYR A 258 -7.04 -15.34 9.72
N PRO A 259 -8.35 -15.54 9.52
CA PRO A 259 -9.35 -14.46 9.55
C PRO A 259 -9.50 -13.79 10.93
N MET A 260 -9.16 -14.49 12.01
CA MET A 260 -9.24 -13.97 13.38
C MET A 260 -7.99 -13.18 13.82
N MET A 261 -6.93 -13.17 12.99
CA MET A 261 -5.69 -12.45 13.32
C MET A 261 -5.94 -10.95 13.46
N THR A 262 -5.50 -10.38 14.58
CA THR A 262 -5.58 -8.95 14.87
C THR A 262 -4.53 -8.16 14.07
N ASN A 263 -4.70 -6.84 13.96
CA ASN A 263 -3.72 -5.97 13.32
C ASN A 263 -2.34 -6.00 14.03
N VAL A 264 -2.34 -6.16 15.35
CA VAL A 264 -1.10 -6.30 16.14
C VAL A 264 -0.39 -7.62 15.81
N GLU A 265 -1.11 -8.74 15.78
CA GLU A 265 -0.55 -10.06 15.39
C GLU A 265 -0.04 -10.05 13.94
N VAL A 266 -0.77 -9.39 13.02
CA VAL A 266 -0.31 -9.17 11.63
C VAL A 266 1.04 -8.45 11.62
N LYS A 267 1.18 -7.36 12.39
CA LYS A 267 2.42 -6.58 12.45
C LYS A 267 3.58 -7.38 13.06
N LEU A 268 3.32 -8.14 14.12
CA LEU A 268 4.31 -9.01 14.73
C LEU A 268 4.74 -10.12 13.76
N ARG A 269 3.80 -10.72 13.04
CA ARG A 269 4.11 -11.77 12.06
C ARG A 269 4.95 -11.24 10.89
N ILE A 270 4.68 -10.03 10.39
CA ILE A 270 5.56 -9.39 9.40
C ILE A 270 6.99 -9.28 9.93
N ARG A 271 7.15 -8.84 11.18
CA ARG A 271 8.46 -8.70 11.82
C ARG A 271 9.21 -10.03 11.91
N GLU A 272 8.53 -11.08 12.33
CA GLU A 272 9.11 -12.41 12.53
C GLU A 272 9.49 -13.11 11.23
N ARG A 273 8.77 -12.80 10.14
CA ARG A 273 8.87 -13.51 8.87
C ARG A 273 9.60 -12.70 7.77
N ALA A 274 10.02 -11.47 8.06
CA ALA A 274 10.81 -10.66 7.14
C ALA A 274 12.20 -11.28 6.91
N VAL A 275 12.75 -11.07 5.72
CA VAL A 275 14.10 -11.53 5.34
C VAL A 275 15.07 -10.37 5.51
N ASP A 276 16.03 -10.55 6.39
CA ASP A 276 17.11 -9.59 6.59
C ASP A 276 17.96 -9.47 5.31
N LEU A 277 18.12 -8.26 4.80
CA LEU A 277 18.94 -7.94 3.63
C LEU A 277 20.37 -7.54 4.00
N GLY A 278 20.74 -7.54 5.28
CA GLY A 278 22.03 -7.05 5.77
C GLY A 278 22.20 -5.53 5.65
N LEU A 279 21.11 -4.78 5.48
CA LEU A 279 21.12 -3.32 5.38
C LEU A 279 20.85 -2.67 6.76
N PRO A 280 21.20 -1.39 6.95
CA PRO A 280 20.86 -0.69 8.18
C PRO A 280 19.35 -0.72 8.49
N HIS A 281 18.97 -0.87 9.75
CA HIS A 281 17.57 -0.93 10.16
C HIS A 281 16.74 0.28 9.73
N ASN A 282 17.33 1.49 9.69
CA ASN A 282 16.64 2.69 9.20
C ASN A 282 16.40 2.70 7.68
N GLN A 283 16.93 1.73 6.95
CA GLN A 283 16.73 1.53 5.51
C GLN A 283 15.79 0.36 5.22
N GLN A 284 15.98 -0.79 5.87
CA GLN A 284 15.20 -2.00 5.59
C GLN A 284 14.13 -2.33 6.64
N GLY A 285 14.14 -1.68 7.79
CA GLY A 285 13.30 -2.08 8.92
C GLY A 285 13.65 -3.48 9.41
N TRP A 286 12.67 -4.35 9.49
CA TRP A 286 12.85 -5.76 9.84
C TRP A 286 13.39 -6.61 8.68
N GLY A 287 13.40 -6.06 7.47
CA GLY A 287 13.86 -6.74 6.26
C GLY A 287 12.87 -6.67 5.11
N MET A 288 13.02 -7.55 4.13
CA MET A 288 12.16 -7.64 2.96
C MET A 288 10.96 -8.56 3.20
N LEU A 289 9.81 -8.18 2.65
CA LEU A 289 8.62 -9.03 2.58
C LEU A 289 8.96 -10.37 1.92
N ASP A 290 8.58 -11.46 2.59
CA ASP A 290 8.59 -12.82 2.05
C ASP A 290 7.22 -13.44 2.26
N VAL A 291 6.47 -13.60 1.17
CA VAL A 291 5.07 -14.06 1.26
C VAL A 291 5.00 -15.55 1.58
N GLY A 292 5.97 -16.33 1.11
CA GLY A 292 6.07 -17.75 1.46
C GLY A 292 6.15 -17.93 2.97
N ARG A 293 7.17 -17.30 3.60
CA ARG A 293 7.35 -17.32 5.07
C ARG A 293 6.16 -16.71 5.82
N LEU A 294 5.61 -15.61 5.30
CA LEU A 294 4.46 -14.93 5.92
C LEU A 294 3.25 -15.86 6.06
N LEU A 295 3.04 -16.73 5.07
CA LEU A 295 1.91 -17.65 5.00
C LEU A 295 2.20 -19.04 5.60
N GLU A 296 3.46 -19.36 5.97
CA GLU A 296 3.77 -20.60 6.71
C GLU A 296 3.04 -20.64 8.06
N GLY A 297 2.73 -21.85 8.52
CA GLY A 297 2.05 -22.07 9.80
C GLY A 297 2.91 -21.75 11.01
#